data_1d3c2eefb8a5acad8677f8e166a0adad
#
_entry.id   1d3c2eefb8a5acad8677f8e166a0adad
#
_cell.length_a   1.000
_cell.length_b   1.000
_cell.length_c   1.000
_cell.angle_alpha   90.00
_cell.angle_beta   90.00
_cell.angle_gamma   90.00
#
_symmetry.space_group_name_H-M   'P 1'
#
loop_
_entity.id
_entity.type
_entity.pdbx_description
1 polymer ?
#
loop_
_entity_poly.entity_id
_entity_poly.type
_entity_poly.pdbx_seq_one_letter_code
_entity_poly.pdbx_strand_id
1 'polypeptide(L)'
;MTIEEFRASLREGVPPAGLSPLLQALWWDARGNFDRAHDIAQDDASGQEAAWVHAYLHRREGDPENAGYWYKRAHQPHPETSLDDEWRQITTVLLHRHGN
;
A
#
# COMPACT_ATOMS: atom_id res chain seq x y z
N MET A 1 -15.06 3.18 5.19
CA MET A 1 -14.32 2.24 6.05
C MET A 1 -13.20 2.98 6.77
N THR A 2 -13.03 2.72 8.05
CA THR A 2 -11.93 3.29 8.82
C THR A 2 -10.71 2.39 8.77
N ILE A 3 -9.55 2.94 9.17
CA ILE A 3 -8.33 2.12 9.25
C ILE A 3 -8.51 0.97 10.25
N GLU A 4 -9.23 1.18 11.34
CA GLU A 4 -9.51 0.13 12.32
C GLU A 4 -10.35 -1.00 11.73
N GLU A 5 -11.37 -0.65 10.96
CA GLU A 5 -12.19 -1.65 10.25
C GLU A 5 -11.37 -2.40 9.22
N PHE A 6 -10.52 -1.69 8.49
CA PHE A 6 -9.63 -2.30 7.50
C PHE A 6 -8.69 -3.31 8.17
N ARG A 7 -8.07 -2.92 9.29
CA ARG A 7 -7.18 -3.82 10.03
C ARG A 7 -7.92 -5.03 10.60
N ALA A 8 -9.13 -4.81 11.09
CA ALA A 8 -9.94 -5.92 11.61
C ALA A 8 -10.25 -6.94 10.52
N SER A 9 -10.47 -6.47 9.28
CA SER A 9 -10.79 -7.36 8.16
C SER A 9 -9.64 -8.30 7.78
N LEU A 10 -8.41 -8.00 8.22
CA LEU A 10 -7.26 -8.87 7.94
C LEU A 10 -7.42 -10.27 8.51
N ARG A 11 -8.33 -10.46 9.47
CA ARG A 11 -8.62 -11.77 10.06
C ARG A 11 -9.47 -12.66 9.16
N GLU A 12 -10.10 -12.08 8.13
CA GLU A 12 -11.10 -12.78 7.34
C GLU A 12 -10.51 -13.66 6.23
N GLY A 13 -9.25 -13.53 5.93
CA GLY A 13 -8.61 -14.36 4.90
C GLY A 13 -8.83 -13.89 3.47
N VAL A 14 -9.81 -13.02 3.24
CA VAL A 14 -10.06 -12.40 1.93
C VAL A 14 -10.31 -10.92 2.14
N PRO A 15 -9.93 -10.07 1.18
CA PRO A 15 -10.16 -8.63 1.35
C PRO A 15 -11.64 -8.29 1.29
N PRO A 16 -12.07 -7.23 1.97
CA PRO A 16 -13.44 -6.75 1.85
C PRO A 16 -13.80 -6.45 0.41
N ALA A 17 -15.07 -6.67 0.07
CA ALA A 17 -15.58 -6.38 -1.26
C ALA A 17 -15.52 -4.87 -1.53
N GLY A 18 -15.25 -4.50 -2.78
CA GLY A 18 -15.30 -3.10 -3.20
C GLY A 18 -14.04 -2.30 -2.97
N LEU A 19 -12.96 -2.91 -2.48
CA LEU A 19 -11.69 -2.20 -2.34
C LEU A 19 -11.05 -1.89 -3.68
N SER A 20 -10.44 -0.70 -3.81
CA SER A 20 -9.64 -0.38 -4.98
C SER A 20 -8.43 -1.32 -5.07
N PRO A 21 -7.84 -1.49 -6.27
CA PRO A 21 -6.67 -2.37 -6.41
C PRO A 21 -5.52 -2.01 -5.48
N LEU A 22 -5.25 -0.72 -5.27
CA LEU A 22 -4.15 -0.31 -4.39
C LEU A 22 -4.43 -0.68 -2.93
N LEU A 23 -5.67 -0.53 -2.47
CA LEU A 23 -6.05 -0.97 -1.13
C LEU A 23 -5.99 -2.48 -1.01
N GLN A 24 -6.35 -3.23 -2.05
CA GLN A 24 -6.19 -4.67 -2.06
C GLN A 24 -4.71 -5.06 -1.93
N ALA A 25 -3.82 -4.36 -2.64
CA ALA A 25 -2.39 -4.62 -2.53
C ALA A 25 -1.89 -4.42 -1.09
N LEU A 26 -2.29 -3.32 -0.46
CA LEU A 26 -1.92 -3.05 0.93
C LEU A 26 -2.49 -4.08 1.89
N TRP A 27 -3.70 -4.57 1.61
CA TRP A 27 -4.33 -5.63 2.40
C TRP A 27 -3.52 -6.93 2.36
N TRP A 28 -3.13 -7.36 1.14
CA TRP A 28 -2.35 -8.58 0.99
C TRP A 28 -0.94 -8.44 1.58
N ASP A 29 -0.34 -7.24 1.46
CA ASP A 29 0.94 -6.99 2.11
C ASP A 29 0.85 -7.17 3.62
N ALA A 30 -0.20 -6.63 4.24
CA ALA A 30 -0.40 -6.75 5.68
C ALA A 30 -0.65 -8.20 6.10
N ARG A 31 -1.20 -9.02 5.20
CA ARG A 31 -1.39 -10.45 5.43
C ARG A 31 -0.10 -11.26 5.23
N GLY A 32 0.97 -10.61 4.85
CA GLY A 32 2.24 -11.28 4.61
C GLY A 32 2.38 -11.89 3.23
N ASN A 33 1.46 -11.61 2.31
CA ASN A 33 1.52 -12.13 0.95
C ASN A 33 2.06 -11.06 0.01
N PHE A 34 3.37 -10.87 0.06
CA PHE A 34 4.06 -9.83 -0.70
C PHE A 34 3.90 -10.04 -2.22
N ASP A 35 4.01 -11.28 -2.69
CA ASP A 35 3.95 -11.56 -4.13
C ASP A 35 2.60 -11.14 -4.70
N ARG A 36 1.52 -11.44 -4.00
CA ARG A 36 0.19 -11.05 -4.46
C ARG A 36 0.00 -9.54 -4.41
N ALA A 37 0.49 -8.90 -3.35
CA ALA A 37 0.44 -7.44 -3.24
C ALA A 37 1.17 -6.78 -4.40
N HIS A 38 2.36 -7.28 -4.71
CA HIS A 38 3.18 -6.75 -5.79
C HIS A 38 2.50 -6.92 -7.15
N ASP A 39 1.94 -8.09 -7.42
CA ASP A 39 1.24 -8.36 -8.67
C ASP A 39 0.04 -7.42 -8.86
N ILE A 40 -0.74 -7.21 -7.83
CA ILE A 40 -1.89 -6.30 -7.90
C ILE A 40 -1.41 -4.87 -8.14
N ALA A 41 -0.39 -4.43 -7.43
CA ALA A 41 0.14 -3.08 -7.57
C ALA A 41 0.72 -2.82 -8.96
N GLN A 42 1.34 -3.84 -9.57
CA GLN A 42 1.90 -3.71 -10.92
C GLN A 42 0.82 -3.43 -11.98
N ASP A 43 -0.36 -3.99 -11.79
CA ASP A 43 -1.46 -3.79 -12.74
C ASP A 43 -2.02 -2.37 -12.68
N ASP A 44 -1.79 -1.65 -11.59
CA ASP A 44 -2.25 -0.27 -11.42
C ASP A 44 -1.04 0.62 -11.19
N ALA A 45 -0.32 0.93 -12.27
CA ALA A 45 0.96 1.63 -12.19
C ALA A 45 0.88 3.13 -12.49
N SER A 46 -0.31 3.69 -12.62
CA SER A 46 -0.48 5.09 -12.98
C SER A 46 -0.83 5.96 -11.77
N GLY A 47 -0.31 7.21 -11.79
CA GLY A 47 -0.65 8.20 -10.79
C GLY A 47 0.25 8.20 -9.57
N GLN A 48 0.11 9.24 -8.75
CA GLN A 48 0.95 9.44 -7.57
C GLN A 48 0.69 8.42 -6.49
N GLU A 49 -0.56 8.02 -6.30
CA GLU A 49 -0.93 7.05 -5.28
C GLU A 49 -0.35 5.67 -5.60
N ALA A 50 -0.46 5.27 -6.87
CA ALA A 50 0.15 4.01 -7.31
C ALA A 50 1.66 4.04 -7.12
N ALA A 51 2.30 5.15 -7.45
CA ALA A 51 3.73 5.32 -7.25
C ALA A 51 4.12 5.19 -5.78
N TRP A 52 3.31 5.74 -4.87
CA TRP A 52 3.58 5.65 -3.44
C TRP A 52 3.50 4.20 -2.95
N VAL A 53 2.46 3.46 -3.38
CA VAL A 53 2.33 2.05 -3.01
C VAL A 53 3.51 1.24 -3.55
N HIS A 54 3.92 1.48 -4.81
CA HIS A 54 5.11 0.84 -5.37
C HIS A 54 6.35 1.13 -4.54
N ALA A 55 6.55 2.40 -4.14
CA ALA A 55 7.70 2.79 -3.33
C ALA A 55 7.71 2.03 -2.01
N TYR A 56 6.56 1.98 -1.34
CA TYR A 56 6.44 1.28 -0.07
C TYR A 56 6.76 -0.22 -0.22
N LEU A 57 6.24 -0.86 -1.27
CA LEU A 57 6.50 -2.28 -1.49
C LEU A 57 7.97 -2.56 -1.76
N HIS A 58 8.65 -1.71 -2.53
CA HIS A 58 10.08 -1.84 -2.76
C HIS A 58 10.87 -1.64 -1.48
N ARG A 59 10.45 -0.69 -0.64
CA ARG A 59 11.10 -0.49 0.66
C ARG A 59 10.95 -1.73 1.53
N ARG A 60 9.77 -2.34 1.54
CA ARG A 60 9.52 -3.55 2.33
C ARG A 60 10.38 -4.73 1.87
N GLU A 61 10.62 -4.85 0.58
CA GLU A 61 11.45 -5.95 0.08
C GLU A 61 12.96 -5.68 0.24
N GLY A 62 13.34 -4.52 0.76
CA GLY A 62 14.73 -4.19 1.01
C GLY A 62 15.45 -3.65 -0.21
N ASP A 63 14.74 -2.97 -1.10
CA ASP A 63 15.30 -2.37 -2.32
C ASP A 63 15.17 -0.85 -2.26
N PRO A 64 16.06 -0.17 -1.51
CA PRO A 64 15.93 1.27 -1.31
C PRO A 64 16.15 2.10 -2.57
N GLU A 65 16.90 1.61 -3.54
CA GLU A 65 17.13 2.35 -4.78
C GLU A 65 15.84 2.45 -5.60
N ASN A 66 15.17 1.34 -5.81
CA ASN A 66 13.87 1.33 -6.49
C ASN A 66 12.82 2.08 -5.69
N ALA A 67 12.84 1.93 -4.37
CA ALA A 67 11.91 2.68 -3.52
C ALA A 67 12.11 4.19 -3.74
N GLY A 68 13.36 4.67 -3.75
CA GLY A 68 13.66 6.07 -3.97
C GLY A 68 13.14 6.60 -5.29
N TYR A 69 13.29 5.80 -6.36
CA TYR A 69 12.76 6.14 -7.67
C TYR A 69 11.24 6.38 -7.60
N TRP A 70 10.51 5.45 -6.97
CA TRP A 70 9.06 5.56 -6.89
C TRP A 70 8.59 6.64 -5.92
N TYR A 71 9.34 6.91 -4.83
CA TYR A 71 9.01 8.03 -3.93
C TYR A 71 9.08 9.37 -4.69
N LYS A 72 10.07 9.54 -5.56
CA LYS A 72 10.14 10.74 -6.39
C LYS A 72 8.92 10.87 -7.29
N ARG A 73 8.51 9.79 -7.93
CA ARG A 73 7.34 9.79 -8.81
C ARG A 73 6.06 10.04 -8.02
N ALA A 74 6.03 9.65 -6.76
CA ALA A 74 4.88 9.86 -5.90
C ALA A 74 4.86 11.27 -5.29
N HIS A 75 5.91 12.04 -5.47
CA HIS A 75 6.09 13.33 -4.81
C HIS A 75 6.03 13.19 -3.29
N GLN A 76 6.61 12.10 -2.78
CA GLN A 76 6.69 11.81 -1.35
C GLN A 76 8.14 11.78 -0.90
N PRO A 77 8.45 12.32 0.28
CA PRO A 77 9.81 12.18 0.82
C PRO A 77 10.07 10.73 1.18
N HIS A 78 11.35 10.35 1.16
CA HIS A 78 11.74 9.02 1.65
C HIS A 78 11.44 8.97 3.15
N PRO A 79 10.61 8.01 3.61
CA PRO A 79 10.16 8.03 5.00
C PRO A 79 11.27 7.63 5.96
N GLU A 80 11.21 8.23 7.16
CA GLU A 80 12.09 7.87 8.26
C GLU A 80 11.35 7.07 9.33
N THR A 81 10.04 6.84 9.12
CA THR A 81 9.20 6.06 10.01
C THR A 81 9.35 4.57 9.74
N SER A 82 8.75 3.74 10.59
CA SER A 82 8.74 2.29 10.38
C SER A 82 7.89 1.92 9.17
N LEU A 83 8.09 0.70 8.66
CA LEU A 83 7.25 0.17 7.60
C LEU A 83 5.78 0.14 8.01
N ASP A 84 5.52 -0.25 9.26
CA ASP A 84 4.15 -0.33 9.77
C ASP A 84 3.50 1.05 9.82
N ASP A 85 4.24 2.07 10.24
CA ASP A 85 3.74 3.44 10.27
C ASP A 85 3.44 3.95 8.87
N GLU A 86 4.32 3.67 7.91
CA GLU A 86 4.09 4.08 6.53
C GLU A 86 2.88 3.36 5.93
N TRP A 87 2.76 2.05 6.15
CA TRP A 87 1.60 1.28 5.71
C TRP A 87 0.32 1.92 6.22
N ARG A 88 0.30 2.27 7.50
CA ARG A 88 -0.86 2.89 8.13
C ARG A 88 -1.17 4.24 7.49
N GLN A 89 -0.14 5.03 7.23
CA GLN A 89 -0.30 6.35 6.61
C GLN A 89 -0.88 6.23 5.20
N ILE A 90 -0.30 5.39 4.35
CA ILE A 90 -0.78 5.20 2.98
C ILE A 90 -2.21 4.69 3.00
N THR A 91 -2.47 3.66 3.79
CA THR A 91 -3.79 3.04 3.86
C THR A 91 -4.84 4.05 4.31
N THR A 92 -4.53 4.85 5.32
CA THR A 92 -5.46 5.86 5.81
C THR A 92 -5.79 6.88 4.72
N VAL A 93 -4.78 7.35 3.98
CA VAL A 93 -4.99 8.31 2.90
C VAL A 93 -5.86 7.71 1.80
N LEU A 94 -5.58 6.47 1.38
CA LEU A 94 -6.34 5.84 0.32
C LEU A 94 -7.77 5.52 0.73
N LEU A 95 -7.98 5.11 1.99
CA LEU A 95 -9.33 4.89 2.50
C LEU A 95 -10.15 6.18 2.49
N HIS A 96 -9.50 7.29 2.84
CA HIS A 96 -10.18 8.59 2.82
C HIS A 96 -10.59 8.99 1.41
N ARG A 97 -9.77 8.71 0.40
CA ARG A 97 -10.01 9.11 -0.99
C ARG A 97 -10.88 8.13 -1.77
N HIS A 98 -10.75 6.84 -1.52
CA HIS A 98 -11.31 5.79 -2.40
C HIS A 98 -12.08 4.70 -1.65
N GLY A 99 -12.07 4.72 -0.35
CA GLY A 99 -12.64 3.63 0.43
C GLY A 99 -13.99 3.95 1.05
N ASN A 100 -14.55 5.07 0.70
CA ASN A 100 -15.74 5.61 1.31
C ASN A 100 -15.71 5.52 2.80
#